data_8b377751d92386a108b6c64e6107a3b0
#
_entry.id   8b377751d92386a108b6c64e6107a3b0
#
_cell.length_a   1.000
_cell.length_b   1.000
_cell.length_c   1.000
_cell.angle_alpha   90.00
_cell.angle_beta   90.00
_cell.angle_gamma   90.00
#
_symmetry.space_group_name_H-M   'P 1'
#
loop_
_entity.id
_entity.type
_entity.pdbx_description
1 polymer ?
#
loop_
_entity_poly.entity_id
_entity_poly.type
_entity_poly.pdbx_seq_one_letter_code
_entity_poly.pdbx_strand_id
1 'polypeptide(L)'
;MKNTALHKAQLQRMSEITIEHYDRVADDYWYGTRNHDVSQNYEAFLEAIEGKPPFDILDLGCGPGRDLQYFNSMGHAVMGLDGSEALVFIARLNSGCEVLQQNFLAMDLPEHRFDGVFANASLFHVPSQELPRILLEVYTTLKSRGVLFCSNPRGNNEEGLEGSRYSCFFDLDTWRDYVIDAGFIEVHHYFRPTGLPRDRQPWLATVWRKG
;
A
#
# COMPACT_ATOMS: atom_id res chain seq x y z
N MET A 1 -9.24 -24.55 9.97
CA MET A 1 -7.92 -25.13 10.37
C MET A 1 -7.24 -24.04 11.18
N LYS A 2 -6.69 -24.35 12.37
CA LYS A 2 -5.94 -23.35 13.14
C LYS A 2 -4.61 -23.12 12.38
N ASN A 3 -4.49 -21.96 11.72
CA ASN A 3 -3.19 -21.56 11.16
C ASN A 3 -2.18 -21.51 12.29
N THR A 4 -1.21 -22.38 12.26
CA THR A 4 -0.07 -22.33 13.18
C THR A 4 0.70 -21.08 12.86
N ALA A 5 0.89 -20.18 13.84
CA ALA A 5 1.63 -18.95 13.64
C ALA A 5 3.01 -19.26 13.03
N LEU A 6 3.34 -18.55 11.95
CA LEU A 6 4.62 -18.70 11.28
C LEU A 6 5.76 -18.14 12.13
N HIS A 7 6.91 -18.78 12.09
CA HIS A 7 8.11 -18.26 12.75
C HIS A 7 8.67 -17.05 12.00
N LYS A 8 9.33 -16.15 12.71
CA LYS A 8 9.93 -14.92 12.13
C LYS A 8 10.76 -15.19 10.87
N ALA A 9 11.54 -16.26 10.84
CA ALA A 9 12.34 -16.63 9.67
C ALA A 9 11.48 -17.01 8.45
N GLN A 10 10.31 -17.62 8.66
CA GLN A 10 9.39 -17.96 7.58
C GLN A 10 8.70 -16.71 7.01
N LEU A 11 8.27 -15.80 7.88
CA LEU A 11 7.71 -14.51 7.48
C LEU A 11 8.72 -13.69 6.66
N GLN A 12 9.96 -13.62 7.15
CA GLN A 12 11.06 -12.96 6.45
C GLN A 12 11.28 -13.56 5.07
N ARG A 13 11.33 -14.90 4.97
CA ARG A 13 11.53 -15.58 3.68
C ARG A 13 10.40 -15.35 2.70
N MET A 14 9.14 -15.29 3.15
CA MET A 14 8.00 -14.96 2.30
C MET A 14 8.09 -13.56 1.70
N SER A 15 8.50 -12.59 2.53
CA SER A 15 8.72 -11.22 2.07
C SER A 15 9.88 -11.15 1.07
N GLU A 16 11.00 -11.81 1.34
CA GLU A 16 12.16 -11.86 0.44
C GLU A 16 11.80 -12.47 -0.92
N ILE A 17 11.07 -13.59 -0.95
CA ILE A 17 10.61 -14.22 -2.19
C ILE A 17 9.77 -13.25 -3.03
N THR A 18 8.91 -12.47 -2.37
CA THR A 18 8.07 -11.46 -3.04
C THR A 18 8.92 -10.31 -3.62
N ILE A 19 9.87 -9.81 -2.85
CA ILE A 19 10.82 -8.78 -3.30
C ILE A 19 11.66 -9.29 -4.48
N GLU A 20 12.27 -10.48 -4.35
CA GLU A 20 13.03 -11.14 -5.43
C GLU A 20 12.19 -11.33 -6.71
N HIS A 21 10.89 -11.58 -6.57
CA HIS A 21 10.00 -11.64 -7.74
C HIS A 21 9.93 -10.30 -8.46
N TYR A 22 9.66 -9.21 -7.73
CA TYR A 22 9.55 -7.87 -8.32
C TYR A 22 10.88 -7.36 -8.88
N ASP A 23 12.01 -7.70 -8.29
CA ASP A 23 13.34 -7.43 -8.86
C ASP A 23 13.52 -8.06 -10.24
N ARG A 24 13.04 -9.29 -10.42
CA ARG A 24 13.17 -9.99 -11.70
C ARG A 24 12.25 -9.46 -12.80
N VAL A 25 11.12 -8.90 -12.45
CA VAL A 25 10.08 -8.50 -13.44
C VAL A 25 9.89 -6.98 -13.49
N ALA A 26 10.79 -6.19 -12.93
CA ALA A 26 10.61 -4.76 -12.71
C ALA A 26 10.25 -3.98 -14.00
N ASP A 27 10.98 -4.23 -15.10
CA ASP A 27 10.71 -3.58 -16.38
C ASP A 27 9.35 -3.98 -16.96
N ASP A 28 9.05 -5.27 -16.99
CA ASP A 28 7.78 -5.80 -17.49
C ASP A 28 6.62 -5.26 -16.65
N TYR A 29 6.81 -5.22 -15.33
CA TYR A 29 5.82 -4.66 -14.40
C TYR A 29 5.56 -3.19 -14.66
N TRP A 30 6.60 -2.37 -14.89
CA TRP A 30 6.45 -0.98 -15.28
C TRP A 30 5.68 -0.83 -16.58
N TYR A 31 6.08 -1.53 -17.65
CA TYR A 31 5.40 -1.46 -18.93
C TYR A 31 3.94 -1.91 -18.85
N GLY A 32 3.63 -2.91 -18.03
CA GLY A 32 2.28 -3.43 -17.83
C GLY A 32 1.37 -2.51 -17.00
N THR A 33 1.93 -1.69 -16.09
CA THR A 33 1.13 -0.95 -15.10
C THR A 33 1.11 0.56 -15.26
N ARG A 34 2.07 1.15 -15.98
CA ARG A 34 2.25 2.61 -16.09
C ARG A 34 1.02 3.37 -16.59
N ASN A 35 0.18 2.74 -17.39
CA ASN A 35 -1.01 3.34 -18.00
C ASN A 35 -2.33 2.88 -17.33
N HIS A 36 -2.26 2.19 -16.19
CA HIS A 36 -3.48 1.82 -15.47
C HIS A 36 -4.16 3.09 -14.94
N ASP A 37 -5.45 3.22 -15.22
CA ASP A 37 -6.25 4.32 -14.66
C ASP A 37 -6.57 4.02 -13.19
N VAL A 38 -6.03 4.85 -12.32
CA VAL A 38 -6.27 4.85 -10.88
C VAL A 38 -6.71 6.24 -10.37
N SER A 39 -7.20 7.09 -11.26
CA SER A 39 -7.65 8.46 -10.96
C SER A 39 -8.62 8.51 -9.78
N GLN A 40 -9.58 7.58 -9.74
CA GLN A 40 -10.52 7.46 -8.63
C GLN A 40 -9.83 7.25 -7.26
N ASN A 41 -8.70 6.54 -7.24
CA ASN A 41 -7.94 6.33 -5.99
C ASN A 41 -7.25 7.61 -5.55
N TYR A 42 -6.68 8.38 -6.49
CA TYR A 42 -6.07 9.68 -6.20
C TYR A 42 -7.09 10.67 -5.67
N GLU A 43 -8.25 10.78 -6.33
CA GLU A 43 -9.34 11.65 -5.91
C GLU A 43 -9.81 11.32 -4.49
N ALA A 44 -10.16 10.06 -4.24
CA ALA A 44 -10.63 9.61 -2.93
C ALA A 44 -9.61 9.85 -1.81
N PHE A 45 -8.32 9.70 -2.10
CA PHE A 45 -7.24 9.96 -1.15
C PHE A 45 -7.06 11.45 -0.88
N LEU A 46 -6.90 12.27 -1.92
CA LEU A 46 -6.63 13.70 -1.78
C LEU A 46 -7.79 14.47 -1.17
N GLU A 47 -9.04 14.13 -1.53
CA GLU A 47 -10.24 14.72 -0.94
C GLU A 47 -10.40 14.43 0.55
N ALA A 48 -9.85 13.31 1.01
CA ALA A 48 -9.91 12.95 2.43
C ALA A 48 -8.87 13.69 3.28
N ILE A 49 -7.79 14.23 2.71
CA ILE A 49 -6.76 14.96 3.46
C ILE A 49 -7.31 16.34 3.83
N GLU A 50 -7.32 16.65 5.12
CA GLU A 50 -7.75 17.95 5.64
C GLU A 50 -6.66 19.02 5.42
N GLY A 51 -7.08 20.27 5.21
CA GLY A 51 -6.16 21.40 5.04
C GLY A 51 -6.02 21.85 3.59
N LYS A 52 -4.88 22.46 3.28
CA LYS A 52 -4.58 22.98 1.94
C LYS A 52 -3.26 22.41 1.43
N PRO A 53 -3.18 22.02 0.15
CA PRO A 53 -1.91 21.60 -0.45
C PRO A 53 -0.86 22.73 -0.39
N PRO A 54 0.45 22.41 -0.50
CA PRO A 54 0.95 21.04 -0.72
C PRO A 54 0.90 20.16 0.51
N PHE A 55 0.72 18.84 0.30
CA PHE A 55 0.73 17.83 1.35
C PHE A 55 2.04 17.05 1.37
N ASP A 56 2.43 16.54 2.55
CA ASP A 56 3.49 15.54 2.70
C ASP A 56 2.86 14.14 2.52
N ILE A 57 3.25 13.42 1.47
CA ILE A 57 2.66 12.12 1.09
C ILE A 57 3.73 11.03 1.09
N LEU A 58 3.42 9.89 1.70
CA LEU A 58 4.18 8.65 1.54
C LEU A 58 3.43 7.72 0.58
N ASP A 59 4.09 7.29 -0.50
CA ASP A 59 3.64 6.21 -1.36
C ASP A 59 4.25 4.90 -0.88
N LEU A 60 3.46 4.08 -0.19
CA LEU A 60 3.88 2.87 0.51
C LEU A 60 3.74 1.64 -0.38
N GLY A 61 4.86 1.10 -0.84
CA GLY A 61 4.94 0.13 -1.92
C GLY A 61 4.77 0.81 -3.28
N CYS A 62 5.59 1.84 -3.51
CA CYS A 62 5.46 2.74 -4.67
C CYS A 62 5.75 2.07 -6.02
N GLY A 63 6.29 0.84 -6.01
CA GLY A 63 6.66 0.14 -7.22
C GLY A 63 7.57 0.99 -8.11
N PRO A 64 7.32 1.06 -9.43
CA PRO A 64 8.14 1.80 -10.38
C PRO A 64 7.86 3.32 -10.41
N GLY A 65 7.07 3.86 -9.46
CA GLY A 65 6.93 5.29 -9.23
C GLY A 65 5.85 6.03 -10.03
N ARG A 66 4.84 5.32 -10.58
CA ARG A 66 3.71 5.96 -11.28
C ARG A 66 2.95 6.93 -10.38
N ASP A 67 2.63 6.48 -9.17
CA ASP A 67 1.82 7.24 -8.22
C ASP A 67 2.65 8.40 -7.62
N LEU A 68 3.97 8.19 -7.41
CA LEU A 68 4.92 9.26 -7.07
C LEU A 68 4.95 10.37 -8.12
N GLN A 69 5.04 10.02 -9.42
CA GLN A 69 5.01 10.99 -10.50
C GLN A 69 3.74 11.85 -10.46
N TYR A 70 2.59 11.19 -10.24
CA TYR A 70 1.31 11.87 -10.19
C TYR A 70 1.29 12.92 -9.09
N PHE A 71 1.54 12.51 -7.83
CA PHE A 71 1.48 13.44 -6.69
C PHE A 71 2.54 14.53 -6.76
N ASN A 72 3.76 14.21 -7.23
CA ASN A 72 4.81 15.20 -7.44
C ASN A 72 4.41 16.24 -8.51
N SER A 73 3.79 15.81 -9.60
CA SER A 73 3.30 16.73 -10.65
C SER A 73 2.20 17.68 -10.17
N MET A 74 1.46 17.29 -9.12
CA MET A 74 0.47 18.13 -8.45
C MET A 74 1.10 19.12 -7.45
N GLY A 75 2.42 19.06 -7.24
CA GLY A 75 3.16 19.95 -6.36
C GLY A 75 3.20 19.52 -4.90
N HIS A 76 2.85 18.27 -4.58
CA HIS A 76 2.98 17.71 -3.24
C HIS A 76 4.44 17.34 -2.92
N ALA A 77 4.80 17.30 -1.63
CA ALA A 77 6.05 16.74 -1.16
C ALA A 77 5.90 15.23 -1.01
N VAL A 78 6.52 14.45 -1.90
CA VAL A 78 6.26 13.01 -2.01
C VAL A 78 7.53 12.21 -1.74
N MET A 79 7.38 11.17 -0.92
CA MET A 79 8.40 10.16 -0.64
C MET A 79 7.85 8.79 -1.00
N GLY A 80 8.67 7.92 -1.61
CA GLY A 80 8.32 6.52 -1.88
C GLY A 80 8.99 5.57 -0.92
N LEU A 81 8.39 4.38 -0.77
CA LEU A 81 9.02 3.23 -0.12
C LEU A 81 8.67 1.97 -0.92
N ASP A 82 9.68 1.17 -1.25
CA ASP A 82 9.50 -0.16 -1.83
C ASP A 82 10.63 -1.09 -1.40
N GLY A 83 10.37 -2.41 -1.37
CA GLY A 83 11.35 -3.41 -1.00
C GLY A 83 12.28 -3.82 -2.14
N SER A 84 11.83 -3.72 -3.39
CA SER A 84 12.56 -4.14 -4.58
C SER A 84 13.60 -3.08 -4.99
N GLU A 85 14.87 -3.46 -5.05
CA GLU A 85 15.95 -2.58 -5.50
C GLU A 85 15.73 -2.10 -6.94
N ALA A 86 15.29 -3.00 -7.82
CA ALA A 86 15.04 -2.67 -9.21
C ALA A 86 13.87 -1.69 -9.38
N LEU A 87 12.75 -1.89 -8.64
CA LEU A 87 11.62 -0.97 -8.67
C LEU A 87 11.98 0.39 -8.08
N VAL A 88 12.73 0.43 -6.97
CA VAL A 88 13.23 1.68 -6.36
C VAL A 88 14.10 2.47 -7.35
N PHE A 89 14.98 1.79 -8.06
CA PHE A 89 15.80 2.43 -9.09
C PHE A 89 14.92 3.07 -10.19
N ILE A 90 13.96 2.32 -10.73
CA ILE A 90 13.02 2.82 -11.76
C ILE A 90 12.18 3.98 -11.19
N ALA A 91 11.67 3.86 -9.96
CA ALA A 91 10.87 4.88 -9.31
C ALA A 91 11.60 6.22 -9.18
N ARG A 92 12.87 6.19 -8.75
CA ARG A 92 13.72 7.37 -8.66
C ARG A 92 13.92 8.04 -10.03
N LEU A 93 14.19 7.25 -11.08
CA LEU A 93 14.35 7.76 -12.43
C LEU A 93 13.06 8.39 -12.97
N ASN A 94 11.94 7.74 -12.74
CA ASN A 94 10.64 8.17 -13.26
C ASN A 94 10.10 9.41 -12.56
N SER A 95 10.20 9.46 -11.22
CA SER A 95 9.54 10.48 -10.41
C SER A 95 10.43 11.65 -10.01
N GLY A 96 11.74 11.43 -9.93
CA GLY A 96 12.67 12.38 -9.32
C GLY A 96 12.49 12.54 -7.79
N CYS A 97 11.62 11.75 -7.18
CA CYS A 97 11.35 11.77 -5.74
C CYS A 97 12.39 10.97 -4.95
N GLU A 98 12.46 11.25 -3.64
CA GLU A 98 13.14 10.37 -2.69
C GLU A 98 12.38 9.05 -2.56
N VAL A 99 13.09 7.92 -2.64
CA VAL A 99 12.52 6.59 -2.46
C VAL A 99 13.39 5.78 -1.51
N LEU A 100 12.81 5.32 -0.42
CA LEU A 100 13.45 4.43 0.55
C LEU A 100 13.36 2.99 0.06
N GLN A 101 14.51 2.29 0.07
CA GLN A 101 14.51 0.85 -0.15
C GLN A 101 14.37 0.14 1.21
N GLN A 102 13.16 -0.25 1.55
CA GLN A 102 12.87 -0.91 2.83
C GLN A 102 11.83 -2.02 2.65
N ASN A 103 12.05 -3.13 3.35
CA ASN A 103 11.07 -4.19 3.47
C ASN A 103 9.98 -3.79 4.47
N PHE A 104 8.71 -4.05 4.18
CA PHE A 104 7.58 -3.79 5.09
C PHE A 104 7.77 -4.43 6.48
N LEU A 105 8.47 -5.57 6.54
CA LEU A 105 8.75 -6.22 7.83
C LEU A 105 9.83 -5.53 8.67
N ALA A 106 10.50 -4.50 8.12
CA ALA A 106 11.58 -3.76 8.77
C ALA A 106 11.61 -2.31 8.30
N MET A 107 10.47 -1.62 8.40
CA MET A 107 10.37 -0.20 8.10
C MET A 107 11.00 0.64 9.22
N ASP A 108 11.59 1.75 8.82
CA ASP A 108 12.09 2.82 9.71
C ASP A 108 11.58 4.14 9.15
N LEU A 109 10.38 4.54 9.57
CA LEU A 109 9.69 5.71 9.10
C LEU A 109 9.67 6.80 10.18
N PRO A 110 9.82 8.08 9.81
CA PRO A 110 9.72 9.18 10.75
C PRO A 110 8.31 9.30 11.33
N GLU A 111 8.19 9.57 12.63
CA GLU A 111 6.91 9.79 13.29
C GLU A 111 6.29 11.12 12.87
N HIS A 112 4.96 11.17 12.80
CA HIS A 112 4.16 12.40 12.58
C HIS A 112 4.61 13.23 11.36
N ARG A 113 5.05 12.58 10.30
CA ARG A 113 5.66 13.21 9.13
C ARG A 113 4.66 13.48 8.01
N PHE A 114 3.72 12.57 7.73
CA PHE A 114 2.92 12.61 6.52
C PHE A 114 1.48 13.04 6.80
N ASP A 115 0.92 13.86 5.90
CA ASP A 115 -0.50 14.19 5.85
C ASP A 115 -1.30 13.00 5.34
N GLY A 116 -0.69 12.19 4.46
CA GLY A 116 -1.29 11.00 3.92
C GLY A 116 -0.30 9.90 3.58
N VAL A 117 -0.73 8.64 3.73
CA VAL A 117 -0.05 7.44 3.26
C VAL A 117 -0.92 6.79 2.19
N PHE A 118 -0.37 6.62 1.00
CA PHE A 118 -1.02 6.00 -0.14
C PHE A 118 -0.45 4.59 -0.35
N ALA A 119 -1.24 3.56 -0.08
CA ALA A 119 -0.85 2.14 -0.20
C ALA A 119 -1.69 1.46 -1.30
N ASN A 120 -1.36 1.77 -2.56
CA ASN A 120 -2.11 1.30 -3.71
C ASN A 120 -1.55 -0.01 -4.24
N ALA A 121 -2.25 -1.11 -4.03
CA ALA A 121 -1.85 -2.45 -4.45
C ALA A 121 -0.52 -2.94 -3.84
N SER A 122 -0.33 -2.72 -2.55
CA SER A 122 0.93 -3.04 -1.85
C SER A 122 0.76 -3.88 -0.58
N LEU A 123 -0.12 -3.47 0.35
CA LEU A 123 -0.23 -4.11 1.66
C LEU A 123 -0.76 -5.55 1.64
N PHE A 124 -1.37 -6.00 0.56
CA PHE A 124 -1.77 -7.41 0.42
C PHE A 124 -0.58 -8.38 0.28
N HIS A 125 0.65 -7.87 0.16
CA HIS A 125 1.88 -8.67 0.22
C HIS A 125 2.43 -8.84 1.64
N VAL A 126 1.80 -8.21 2.63
CA VAL A 126 2.17 -8.36 4.03
C VAL A 126 1.48 -9.60 4.62
N PRO A 127 2.23 -10.52 5.26
CA PRO A 127 1.61 -11.61 6.00
C PRO A 127 0.61 -11.11 7.04
N SER A 128 -0.57 -11.74 7.13
CA SER A 128 -1.65 -11.33 8.03
C SER A 128 -1.18 -11.16 9.48
N GLN A 129 -0.25 -12.00 9.90
CA GLN A 129 0.35 -12.00 11.24
C GLN A 129 1.14 -10.71 11.55
N GLU A 130 1.68 -10.04 10.52
CA GLU A 130 2.48 -8.81 10.65
C GLU A 130 1.65 -7.53 10.41
N LEU A 131 0.46 -7.65 9.83
CA LEU A 131 -0.40 -6.49 9.53
C LEU A 131 -0.66 -5.58 10.73
N PRO A 132 -0.98 -6.10 11.94
CA PRO A 132 -1.23 -5.22 13.10
C PRO A 132 -0.04 -4.32 13.42
N ARG A 133 1.18 -4.86 13.37
CA ARG A 133 2.40 -4.10 13.63
C ARG A 133 2.65 -3.07 12.53
N ILE A 134 2.53 -3.45 11.27
CA ILE A 134 2.76 -2.57 10.12
C ILE A 134 1.73 -1.45 10.07
N LEU A 135 0.46 -1.74 10.32
CA LEU A 135 -0.59 -0.72 10.39
C LEU A 135 -0.35 0.27 11.54
N LEU A 136 0.20 -0.20 12.67
CA LEU A 136 0.59 0.69 13.77
C LEU A 136 1.78 1.60 13.40
N GLU A 137 2.76 1.10 12.66
CA GLU A 137 3.86 1.91 12.12
C GLU A 137 3.34 2.97 11.14
N VAL A 138 2.42 2.60 10.25
CA VAL A 138 1.72 3.54 9.36
C VAL A 138 0.93 4.58 10.15
N TYR A 139 0.24 4.16 11.20
CA TYR A 139 -0.47 5.08 12.10
C TYR A 139 0.49 6.08 12.75
N THR A 140 1.64 5.62 13.22
CA THR A 140 2.63 6.46 13.92
C THR A 140 3.27 7.49 12.99
N THR A 141 3.56 7.14 11.72
CA THR A 141 4.17 8.06 10.76
C THR A 141 3.22 9.16 10.26
N LEU A 142 1.91 8.95 10.38
CA LEU A 142 0.90 9.95 10.03
C LEU A 142 0.84 11.07 11.07
N LYS A 143 0.67 12.30 10.61
CA LYS A 143 0.28 13.46 11.45
C LYS A 143 -1.09 13.22 12.09
N SER A 144 -1.44 14.03 13.10
CA SER A 144 -2.80 14.01 13.67
C SER A 144 -3.83 14.19 12.54
N ARG A 145 -4.88 13.36 12.53
CA ARG A 145 -5.93 13.31 11.52
C ARG A 145 -5.44 13.00 10.09
N GLY A 146 -4.20 12.53 9.94
CA GLY A 146 -3.67 12.08 8.65
C GLY A 146 -4.46 10.93 8.04
N VAL A 147 -4.33 10.72 6.75
CA VAL A 147 -5.14 9.80 5.96
C VAL A 147 -4.32 8.59 5.51
N LEU A 148 -4.87 7.39 5.69
CA LEU A 148 -4.38 6.18 5.05
C LEU A 148 -5.35 5.80 3.92
N PHE A 149 -4.82 5.63 2.71
CA PHE A 149 -5.51 5.01 1.59
C PHE A 149 -4.95 3.62 1.34
N CYS A 150 -5.82 2.62 1.15
CA CYS A 150 -5.43 1.29 0.72
C CYS A 150 -6.30 0.81 -0.43
N SER A 151 -5.68 0.18 -1.43
CA SER A 151 -6.39 -0.56 -2.48
C SER A 151 -5.76 -1.95 -2.59
N ASN A 152 -6.55 -2.98 -2.29
CA ASN A 152 -6.09 -4.37 -2.28
C ASN A 152 -6.99 -5.25 -3.14
N PRO A 153 -6.46 -6.34 -3.76
CA PRO A 153 -7.30 -7.37 -4.32
C PRO A 153 -8.20 -7.95 -3.22
N ARG A 154 -9.47 -8.17 -3.58
CA ARG A 154 -10.48 -8.71 -2.67
C ARG A 154 -10.52 -10.23 -2.74
N GLY A 155 -10.62 -10.90 -1.61
CA GLY A 155 -10.80 -12.35 -1.52
C GLY A 155 -11.74 -12.75 -0.39
N ASN A 156 -11.57 -13.97 0.11
CA ASN A 156 -12.35 -14.58 1.18
C ASN A 156 -11.45 -14.99 2.36
N ASN A 157 -10.49 -14.12 2.69
CA ASN A 157 -9.55 -14.30 3.81
C ASN A 157 -8.55 -15.45 3.59
N GLU A 158 -8.16 -15.67 2.36
CA GLU A 158 -7.09 -16.57 1.98
C GLU A 158 -5.74 -15.85 1.93
N GLU A 159 -4.69 -16.56 2.35
CA GLU A 159 -3.32 -16.08 2.25
C GLU A 159 -2.34 -17.21 1.90
N GLY A 160 -1.25 -16.86 1.23
CA GLY A 160 -0.22 -17.82 0.86
C GLY A 160 0.68 -17.35 -0.27
N LEU A 161 1.56 -18.26 -0.69
CA LEU A 161 2.40 -18.06 -1.87
C LEU A 161 1.62 -18.41 -3.14
N GLU A 162 1.45 -17.44 -4.01
CA GLU A 162 0.99 -17.63 -5.38
C GLU A 162 2.18 -17.56 -6.34
N GLY A 163 2.69 -18.72 -6.75
CA GLY A 163 3.93 -18.79 -7.52
C GLY A 163 5.11 -18.27 -6.72
N SER A 164 5.61 -17.09 -7.09
CA SER A 164 6.76 -16.43 -6.45
C SER A 164 6.38 -15.15 -5.69
N ARG A 165 5.12 -14.97 -5.32
CA ARG A 165 4.65 -13.83 -4.51
C ARG A 165 3.80 -14.33 -3.37
N TYR A 166 4.01 -13.78 -2.19
CA TYR A 166 3.09 -13.93 -1.10
C TYR A 166 1.93 -12.93 -1.24
N SER A 167 0.72 -13.37 -0.94
CA SER A 167 -0.48 -12.52 -1.02
C SER A 167 -1.48 -12.89 0.07
N CYS A 168 -2.16 -11.87 0.61
CA CYS A 168 -3.32 -11.97 1.48
C CYS A 168 -4.51 -11.31 0.80
N PHE A 169 -5.61 -12.02 0.63
CA PHE A 169 -6.82 -11.51 0.01
C PHE A 169 -7.95 -11.48 1.02
N PHE A 170 -8.20 -10.32 1.57
CA PHE A 170 -9.23 -10.13 2.59
C PHE A 170 -10.59 -9.75 1.97
N ASP A 171 -11.67 -10.14 2.65
CA ASP A 171 -12.96 -9.48 2.50
C ASP A 171 -12.94 -8.10 3.22
N LEU A 172 -14.01 -7.33 3.01
CA LEU A 172 -14.11 -5.99 3.58
C LEU A 172 -14.10 -6.00 5.10
N ASP A 173 -14.84 -6.93 5.72
CA ASP A 173 -15.04 -6.92 7.16
C ASP A 173 -13.75 -7.30 7.90
N THR A 174 -13.04 -8.31 7.42
CA THR A 174 -11.73 -8.70 7.98
C THR A 174 -10.69 -7.60 7.80
N TRP A 175 -10.65 -6.94 6.63
CA TRP A 175 -9.76 -5.81 6.42
C TRP A 175 -10.07 -4.64 7.36
N ARG A 176 -11.36 -4.34 7.57
CA ARG A 176 -11.80 -3.32 8.53
C ARG A 176 -11.30 -3.58 9.93
N ASP A 177 -11.47 -4.82 10.40
CA ASP A 177 -11.07 -5.20 11.76
C ASP A 177 -9.58 -4.89 11.96
N TYR A 178 -8.70 -5.28 11.04
CA TYR A 178 -7.27 -4.96 11.12
C TYR A 178 -6.98 -3.45 11.21
N VAL A 179 -7.65 -2.65 10.38
CA VAL A 179 -7.35 -1.21 10.31
C VAL A 179 -7.95 -0.45 11.49
N ILE A 180 -9.15 -0.84 11.95
CA ILE A 180 -9.80 -0.26 13.15
C ILE A 180 -9.00 -0.61 14.41
N ASP A 181 -8.53 -1.86 14.55
CA ASP A 181 -7.71 -2.29 15.68
C ASP A 181 -6.37 -1.52 15.76
N ALA A 182 -5.86 -1.03 14.64
CA ALA A 182 -4.69 -0.14 14.59
C ALA A 182 -5.00 1.33 14.97
N GLY A 183 -6.27 1.68 15.26
CA GLY A 183 -6.69 3.00 15.71
C GLY A 183 -7.26 3.92 14.63
N PHE A 184 -7.46 3.42 13.42
CA PHE A 184 -8.03 4.21 12.33
C PHE A 184 -9.57 4.23 12.37
N ILE A 185 -10.13 5.29 11.80
CA ILE A 185 -11.58 5.49 11.62
C ILE A 185 -11.87 5.44 10.12
N GLU A 186 -12.81 4.59 9.70
CA GLU A 186 -13.21 4.52 8.29
C GLU A 186 -13.87 5.82 7.84
N VAL A 187 -13.39 6.35 6.72
CA VAL A 187 -13.98 7.52 6.05
C VAL A 187 -14.87 7.05 4.90
N HIS A 188 -14.35 6.15 4.08
CA HIS A 188 -15.04 5.70 2.87
C HIS A 188 -14.44 4.38 2.36
N HIS A 189 -15.25 3.60 1.64
CA HIS A 189 -14.75 2.47 0.86
C HIS A 189 -15.55 2.31 -0.43
N TYR A 190 -14.94 1.69 -1.41
CA TYR A 190 -15.58 1.35 -2.68
C TYR A 190 -14.91 0.15 -3.35
N PHE A 191 -15.61 -0.39 -4.34
CA PHE A 191 -15.09 -1.53 -5.11
C PHE A 191 -14.85 -1.13 -6.55
N ARG A 192 -13.82 -1.71 -7.15
CA ARG A 192 -13.36 -1.36 -8.50
C ARG A 192 -13.32 -2.58 -9.42
N PRO A 193 -13.53 -2.36 -10.75
CA PRO A 193 -13.99 -1.13 -11.40
C PRO A 193 -15.39 -0.72 -10.97
N THR A 194 -15.66 0.59 -10.88
CA THR A 194 -17.00 1.10 -10.55
C THR A 194 -18.01 0.83 -11.66
N GLY A 195 -19.29 0.79 -11.32
CA GLY A 195 -20.37 0.57 -12.29
C GLY A 195 -20.55 -0.87 -12.76
N LEU A 196 -19.73 -1.80 -12.31
CA LEU A 196 -19.87 -3.23 -12.58
C LEU A 196 -20.56 -3.96 -11.42
N PRO A 197 -21.17 -5.15 -11.67
CA PRO A 197 -21.63 -6.04 -10.62
C PRO A 197 -20.50 -6.45 -9.68
N ARG A 198 -20.81 -6.74 -8.41
CA ARG A 198 -19.85 -7.05 -7.34
C ARG A 198 -18.87 -8.19 -7.69
N ASP A 199 -19.32 -9.21 -8.39
CA ASP A 199 -18.52 -10.34 -8.84
C ASP A 199 -17.44 -9.96 -9.87
N ARG A 200 -17.61 -8.79 -10.51
CA ARG A 200 -16.66 -8.20 -11.46
C ARG A 200 -15.85 -7.04 -10.87
N GLN A 201 -15.89 -6.87 -9.56
CA GLN A 201 -15.14 -5.84 -8.84
C GLN A 201 -14.10 -6.50 -7.92
N PRO A 202 -12.95 -6.93 -8.47
CA PRO A 202 -11.94 -7.68 -7.73
C PRO A 202 -11.12 -6.82 -6.77
N TRP A 203 -11.26 -5.49 -6.79
CA TRP A 203 -10.50 -4.58 -5.94
C TRP A 203 -11.36 -3.92 -4.88
N LEU A 204 -10.84 -3.87 -3.66
CA LEU A 204 -11.38 -3.12 -2.53
C LEU A 204 -10.48 -1.91 -2.28
N ALA A 205 -11.03 -0.71 -2.38
CA ALA A 205 -10.37 0.53 -2.00
C ALA A 205 -11.00 1.07 -0.72
N THR A 206 -10.16 1.54 0.21
CA THR A 206 -10.58 2.01 1.53
C THR A 206 -9.81 3.26 1.92
N VAL A 207 -10.48 4.20 2.55
CA VAL A 207 -9.94 5.47 3.04
C VAL A 207 -10.17 5.57 4.54
N TRP A 208 -9.13 5.87 5.28
CA TRP A 208 -9.10 5.84 6.73
C TRP A 208 -8.49 7.12 7.27
N ARG A 209 -8.94 7.53 8.43
CA ARG A 209 -8.40 8.68 9.17
C ARG A 209 -7.74 8.21 10.45
N LYS A 210 -6.58 8.77 10.77
CA LYS A 210 -5.96 8.62 12.08
C LYS A 210 -6.88 9.22 13.14
N GLY A 211 -7.31 8.40 14.13
CA GLY A 211 -8.16 8.79 15.24
C GLY A 211 -7.51 9.71 16.25
#